data_86c632dfbfbf1a258586a6de93e0bfa1
#
_entry.id   86c632dfbfbf1a258586a6de93e0bfa1
#
_cell.length_a   1.000
_cell.length_b   1.000
_cell.length_c   1.000
_cell.angle_alpha   90.00
_cell.angle_beta   90.00
_cell.angle_gamma   90.00
#
_symmetry.space_group_name_H-M   'P 1'
#
loop_
_entity.id
_entity.type
_entity.pdbx_description
1 polymer ?
#
loop_
_entity_poly.entity_id
_entity_poly.type
_entity_poly.pdbx_seq_one_letter_code
_entity_poly.pdbx_strand_id
1 'polypeptide(L)'
;MSEISISVTAPEELVLSVLRDLGNGQIEDATGHFADEFRVKDHGIGLEFKEKQRLAEFFQKTREFYPESVLKINTIVLSGDHVITEWTLQTILMEPLYGGLKWRVPVSLHGASIVRTENGKITDWAEYYDGLTARRTALASYFTEWIEL
;
A
#
# COMPACT_ATOMS: atom_id res chain seq x y z
N MET A 1 -13.61 42.89 -3.35
CA MET A 1 -14.06 41.49 -3.47
C MET A 1 -12.92 40.57 -3.00
N SER A 2 -13.16 39.85 -1.94
CA SER A 2 -12.20 38.84 -1.50
C SER A 2 -12.31 37.60 -2.43
N GLU A 3 -11.26 37.28 -3.16
CA GLU A 3 -11.18 36.03 -3.86
C GLU A 3 -11.13 34.92 -2.82
N ILE A 4 -12.13 34.01 -2.86
CA ILE A 4 -12.09 32.79 -2.07
C ILE A 4 -11.15 31.84 -2.80
N SER A 5 -9.91 31.79 -2.34
CA SER A 5 -8.95 30.81 -2.80
C SER A 5 -9.31 29.45 -2.20
N ILE A 6 -9.89 28.56 -3.01
CA ILE A 6 -10.06 27.16 -2.63
C ILE A 6 -8.69 26.49 -2.82
N SER A 7 -8.02 26.22 -1.71
CA SER A 7 -6.77 25.46 -1.72
C SER A 7 -7.07 23.99 -2.00
N VAL A 8 -6.70 23.52 -3.19
CA VAL A 8 -6.74 22.10 -3.55
C VAL A 8 -5.47 21.44 -3.01
N THR A 9 -5.60 20.30 -2.35
CA THR A 9 -4.45 19.53 -1.84
C THR A 9 -3.58 19.09 -3.01
N ALA A 10 -2.28 19.33 -2.92
CA ALA A 10 -1.32 18.93 -3.93
C ALA A 10 -1.30 17.40 -4.11
N PRO A 11 -1.12 16.88 -5.34
CA PRO A 11 -1.14 15.45 -5.61
C PRO A 11 -0.20 14.63 -4.74
N GLU A 12 1.04 15.06 -4.55
CA GLU A 12 2.00 14.35 -3.68
C GLU A 12 1.56 14.33 -2.21
N GLU A 13 0.92 15.38 -1.72
CA GLU A 13 0.39 15.44 -0.35
C GLU A 13 -0.76 14.45 -0.15
N LEU A 14 -1.59 14.24 -1.15
CA LEU A 14 -2.64 13.21 -1.11
C LEU A 14 -2.05 11.82 -0.94
N VAL A 15 -1.05 11.48 -1.72
CA VAL A 15 -0.36 10.17 -1.66
C VAL A 15 0.28 9.97 -0.29
N LEU A 16 1.04 10.97 0.19
CA LEU A 16 1.70 10.90 1.49
C LEU A 16 0.69 10.82 2.64
N SER A 17 -0.45 11.50 2.53
CA SER A 17 -1.53 11.44 3.53
C SER A 17 -2.16 10.05 3.62
N VAL A 18 -2.43 9.41 2.49
CA VAL A 18 -2.92 8.02 2.46
C VAL A 18 -1.94 7.08 3.14
N LEU A 19 -0.66 7.15 2.79
CA LEU A 19 0.37 6.28 3.37
C LEU A 19 0.54 6.51 4.86
N ARG A 20 0.49 7.76 5.32
CA ARG A 20 0.55 8.12 6.75
C ARG A 20 -0.66 7.58 7.51
N ASP A 21 -1.85 7.80 6.98
CA ASP A 21 -3.09 7.34 7.61
C ASP A 21 -3.14 5.82 7.71
N LEU A 22 -2.71 5.11 6.65
CA LEU A 22 -2.57 3.65 6.67
C LEU A 22 -1.55 3.20 7.73
N GLY A 23 -0.39 3.86 7.81
CA GLY A 23 0.63 3.58 8.81
C GLY A 23 0.13 3.75 10.25
N ASN A 24 -0.76 4.71 10.47
CA ASN A 24 -1.37 5.01 11.77
C ASN A 24 -2.66 4.21 12.06
N GLY A 25 -3.11 3.37 11.13
CA GLY A 25 -4.35 2.61 11.29
C GLY A 25 -5.64 3.42 11.08
N GLN A 26 -5.52 4.61 10.53
CA GLN A 26 -6.63 5.52 10.23
C GLN A 26 -7.23 5.18 8.85
N ILE A 27 -7.88 4.02 8.77
CA ILE A 27 -8.36 3.45 7.50
C ILE A 27 -9.42 4.34 6.82
N GLU A 28 -10.37 4.86 7.60
CA GLU A 28 -11.41 5.73 7.06
C GLU A 28 -10.84 7.05 6.53
N ASP A 29 -9.87 7.64 7.21
CA ASP A 29 -9.18 8.84 6.75
C ASP A 29 -8.44 8.56 5.44
N ALA A 30 -7.75 7.42 5.35
CA ALA A 30 -7.06 7.00 4.13
C ALA A 30 -8.02 6.88 2.94
N THR A 31 -9.14 6.18 3.10
CA THR A 31 -10.14 6.03 2.03
C THR A 31 -10.85 7.34 1.70
N GLY A 32 -10.92 8.27 2.65
CA GLY A 32 -11.50 9.61 2.47
C GLY A 32 -10.76 10.48 1.46
N HIS A 33 -9.48 10.17 1.16
CA HIS A 33 -8.70 10.87 0.14
C HIS A 33 -9.04 10.44 -1.30
N PHE A 34 -9.81 9.38 -1.46
CA PHE A 34 -10.25 8.88 -2.76
C PHE A 34 -11.54 9.59 -3.21
N ALA A 35 -11.67 9.80 -4.53
CA ALA A 35 -12.90 10.30 -5.13
C ALA A 35 -14.05 9.30 -4.95
N ASP A 36 -15.30 9.74 -5.18
CA ASP A 36 -16.45 8.84 -5.13
C ASP A 36 -16.36 7.76 -6.22
N GLU A 37 -15.90 8.14 -7.41
CA GLU A 37 -15.54 7.21 -8.48
C GLU A 37 -14.02 7.07 -8.54
N PHE A 38 -13.51 5.92 -8.21
CA PHE A 38 -12.08 5.61 -8.21
C PHE A 38 -11.81 4.17 -8.60
N ARG A 39 -10.55 3.89 -8.89
CA ARG A 39 -10.04 2.53 -9.11
C ARG A 39 -8.70 2.36 -8.42
N VAL A 40 -8.59 1.33 -7.60
CA VAL A 40 -7.33 0.85 -7.04
C VAL A 40 -7.04 -0.51 -7.65
N LYS A 41 -5.85 -0.68 -8.22
CA LYS A 41 -5.43 -1.93 -8.85
C LYS A 41 -4.10 -2.38 -8.26
N ASP A 42 -4.11 -3.51 -7.61
CA ASP A 42 -2.92 -4.16 -7.08
C ASP A 42 -2.45 -5.24 -8.06
N HIS A 43 -1.41 -4.94 -8.82
CA HIS A 43 -0.86 -5.85 -9.82
C HIS A 43 -0.02 -6.98 -9.22
N GLY A 44 0.45 -6.81 -7.98
CA GLY A 44 1.23 -7.84 -7.29
C GLY A 44 0.40 -9.06 -6.91
N ILE A 45 -0.85 -8.84 -6.55
CA ILE A 45 -1.80 -9.91 -6.16
C ILE A 45 -3.00 -10.03 -7.10
N GLY A 46 -3.14 -9.14 -8.09
CA GLY A 46 -4.20 -9.20 -9.09
C GLY A 46 -5.58 -8.80 -8.60
N LEU A 47 -5.69 -7.87 -7.66
CA LEU A 47 -6.94 -7.36 -7.13
C LEU A 47 -7.27 -5.97 -7.65
N GLU A 48 -8.56 -5.68 -7.74
CA GLU A 48 -9.08 -4.37 -8.13
C GLU A 48 -10.23 -3.95 -7.20
N PHE A 49 -10.24 -2.68 -6.80
CA PHE A 49 -11.23 -2.10 -5.90
C PHE A 49 -11.82 -0.83 -6.52
N LYS A 50 -13.14 -0.71 -6.48
CA LYS A 50 -13.91 0.44 -6.96
C LYS A 50 -14.87 0.99 -5.90
N GLU A 51 -14.95 0.35 -4.74
CA GLU A 51 -15.83 0.72 -3.64
C GLU A 51 -15.03 1.00 -2.38
N LYS A 52 -15.31 2.13 -1.72
CA LYS A 52 -14.57 2.55 -0.50
C LYS A 52 -14.64 1.51 0.62
N GLN A 53 -15.79 0.87 0.81
CA GLN A 53 -15.94 -0.16 1.83
C GLN A 53 -15.02 -1.36 1.56
N ARG A 54 -14.96 -1.82 0.31
CA ARG A 54 -14.08 -2.93 -0.09
C ARG A 54 -12.61 -2.58 0.06
N LEU A 55 -12.25 -1.36 -0.31
CA LEU A 55 -10.88 -0.85 -0.14
C LEU A 55 -10.50 -0.77 1.34
N ALA A 56 -11.40 -0.29 2.19
CA ALA A 56 -11.19 -0.22 3.64
C ALA A 56 -11.00 -1.62 4.24
N GLU A 57 -11.81 -2.60 3.85
CA GLU A 57 -11.66 -3.99 4.28
C GLU A 57 -10.30 -4.57 3.85
N PHE A 58 -9.87 -4.29 2.63
CA PHE A 58 -8.55 -4.71 2.13
C PHE A 58 -7.41 -4.09 2.94
N PHE A 59 -7.45 -2.80 3.21
CA PHE A 59 -6.45 -2.12 4.03
C PHE A 59 -6.40 -2.69 5.45
N GLN A 60 -7.55 -2.94 6.05
CA GLN A 60 -7.63 -3.53 7.39
C GLN A 60 -7.01 -4.93 7.43
N LYS A 61 -7.34 -5.79 6.46
CA LYS A 61 -6.75 -7.13 6.36
C LYS A 61 -5.26 -7.09 6.10
N THR A 62 -4.80 -6.17 5.26
CA THR A 62 -3.36 -5.99 5.01
C THR A 62 -2.60 -5.66 6.29
N ARG A 63 -3.15 -4.81 7.14
CA ARG A 63 -2.56 -4.51 8.45
C ARG A 63 -2.53 -5.72 9.38
N GLU A 64 -3.55 -6.55 9.34
CA GLU A 64 -3.61 -7.78 10.14
C GLU A 64 -2.58 -8.83 9.69
N PHE A 65 -2.39 -8.97 8.36
CA PHE A 65 -1.40 -9.88 7.79
C PHE A 65 0.03 -9.37 7.93
N TYR A 66 0.23 -8.06 7.91
CA TYR A 66 1.53 -7.40 7.97
C TYR A 66 1.58 -6.40 9.13
N PRO A 67 1.57 -6.89 10.38
CA PRO A 67 1.41 -6.02 11.55
C PRO A 67 2.59 -5.08 11.81
N GLU A 68 3.77 -5.40 11.32
CA GLU A 68 5.00 -4.63 11.52
C GLU A 68 5.56 -4.19 10.16
N SER A 69 4.93 -3.18 9.56
CA SER A 69 5.32 -2.69 8.24
C SER A 69 6.01 -1.33 8.32
N VAL A 70 7.15 -1.22 7.65
CA VAL A 70 7.86 0.04 7.44
C VAL A 70 7.95 0.30 5.95
N LEU A 71 7.23 1.31 5.49
CA LEU A 71 7.26 1.77 4.11
C LEU A 71 8.20 2.96 3.99
N LYS A 72 9.16 2.85 3.09
CA LYS A 72 10.07 3.93 2.71
C LYS A 72 9.79 4.35 1.29
N ILE A 73 9.52 5.63 1.07
CA ILE A 73 9.47 6.22 -0.26
C ILE A 73 10.91 6.56 -0.67
N ASN A 74 11.40 5.93 -1.72
CA ASN A 74 12.74 6.14 -2.25
C ASN A 74 12.77 7.29 -3.24
N THR A 75 11.76 7.37 -4.10
CA THR A 75 11.62 8.38 -5.15
C THR A 75 10.16 8.79 -5.27
N ILE A 76 9.91 10.07 -5.44
CA ILE A 76 8.60 10.60 -5.79
C ILE A 76 8.75 11.55 -6.98
N VAL A 77 7.93 11.35 -8.01
CA VAL A 77 7.92 12.15 -9.21
C VAL A 77 6.50 12.63 -9.47
N LEU A 78 6.37 13.93 -9.69
CA LEU A 78 5.12 14.56 -10.07
C LEU A 78 5.14 14.89 -11.57
N SER A 79 4.12 14.47 -12.29
CA SER A 79 3.91 14.81 -13.69
C SER A 79 2.43 15.14 -13.93
N GLY A 80 2.11 16.42 -13.98
CA GLY A 80 0.72 16.89 -14.11
C GLY A 80 -0.14 16.42 -12.93
N ASP A 81 -1.16 15.64 -13.21
CA ASP A 81 -2.07 15.04 -12.23
C ASP A 81 -1.64 13.63 -11.76
N HIS A 82 -0.47 13.16 -12.20
CA HIS A 82 0.09 11.86 -11.83
C HIS A 82 1.23 12.00 -10.83
N VAL A 83 1.20 11.13 -9.84
CA VAL A 83 2.29 10.94 -8.87
C VAL A 83 2.84 9.53 -9.04
N ILE A 84 4.13 9.43 -9.28
CA ILE A 84 4.83 8.15 -9.38
C ILE A 84 5.74 8.03 -8.17
N THR A 85 5.63 6.93 -7.44
CA THR A 85 6.47 6.63 -6.30
C THR A 85 7.24 5.34 -6.53
N GLU A 86 8.48 5.32 -6.11
CA GLU A 86 9.24 4.09 -5.91
C GLU A 86 9.40 3.89 -4.41
N TRP A 87 9.11 2.69 -3.95
CA TRP A 87 9.08 2.39 -2.52
C TRP A 87 9.73 1.05 -2.17
N THR A 88 10.15 0.96 -0.92
CA THR A 88 10.59 -0.28 -0.29
C THR A 88 9.71 -0.53 0.92
N LEU A 89 9.11 -1.71 1.00
CA LEU A 89 8.35 -2.17 2.15
C LEU A 89 9.13 -3.26 2.86
N GLN A 90 9.44 -3.02 4.14
CA GLN A 90 9.92 -4.05 5.05
C GLN A 90 8.80 -4.44 5.98
N THR A 91 8.50 -5.71 6.05
CA THR A 91 7.38 -6.22 6.84
C THR A 91 7.66 -7.62 7.36
N ILE A 92 6.78 -8.09 8.23
CA ILE A 92 6.76 -9.46 8.72
C ILE A 92 5.45 -10.09 8.29
N LEU A 93 5.55 -11.13 7.47
CA LEU A 93 4.41 -11.93 7.08
C LEU A 93 4.10 -12.93 8.20
N MET A 94 2.85 -12.93 8.65
CA MET A 94 2.35 -13.92 9.61
C MET A 94 1.70 -15.06 8.84
N GLU A 95 2.45 -16.12 8.58
CA GLU A 95 1.90 -17.30 7.91
C GLU A 95 1.34 -18.30 8.92
N PRO A 96 0.10 -18.79 8.70
CA PRO A 96 -0.43 -19.90 9.50
C PRO A 96 0.27 -21.21 9.15
N LEU A 97 0.83 -21.86 10.16
CA LEU A 97 1.36 -23.22 10.04
C LEU A 97 0.34 -24.25 10.48
N TYR A 98 0.56 -25.51 10.09
CA TYR A 98 -0.20 -26.64 10.61
C TYR A 98 -0.16 -26.68 12.15
N GLY A 99 -1.31 -26.91 12.79
CA GLY A 99 -1.42 -26.99 14.24
C GLY A 99 -1.60 -25.68 14.97
N GLY A 100 -1.98 -24.60 14.26
CA GLY A 100 -2.30 -23.29 14.87
C GLY A 100 -1.08 -22.43 15.23
N LEU A 101 0.14 -22.89 14.91
CA LEU A 101 1.35 -22.09 15.03
C LEU A 101 1.39 -21.04 13.90
N LYS A 102 1.86 -19.84 14.22
CA LYS A 102 2.08 -18.76 13.25
C LYS A 102 3.58 -18.59 13.05
N TRP A 103 4.00 -18.59 11.79
CA TRP A 103 5.38 -18.32 11.43
C TRP A 103 5.56 -16.85 11.11
N ARG A 104 6.59 -16.22 11.68
CA ARG A 104 6.95 -14.83 11.41
C ARG A 104 8.06 -14.79 10.37
N VAL A 105 7.75 -14.34 9.17
CA VAL A 105 8.71 -14.32 8.06
C VAL A 105 9.03 -12.87 7.67
N PRO A 106 10.30 -12.44 7.81
CA PRO A 106 10.72 -11.14 7.30
C PRO A 106 10.60 -11.08 5.77
N VAL A 107 9.98 -10.04 5.27
CA VAL A 107 9.77 -9.81 3.84
C VAL A 107 10.24 -8.41 3.47
N SER A 108 10.99 -8.29 2.38
CA SER A 108 11.35 -7.01 1.78
C SER A 108 10.82 -6.96 0.35
N LEU A 109 9.97 -5.98 0.08
CA LEU A 109 9.39 -5.76 -1.24
C LEU A 109 9.85 -4.43 -1.79
N HIS A 110 10.11 -4.42 -3.09
CA HIS A 110 10.35 -3.19 -3.85
C HIS A 110 9.23 -3.04 -4.86
N GLY A 111 8.72 -1.84 -4.99
CA GLY A 111 7.63 -1.59 -5.90
C GLY A 111 7.54 -0.14 -6.32
N ALA A 112 6.56 0.11 -7.16
CA ALA A 112 6.21 1.43 -7.63
C ALA A 112 4.70 1.60 -7.64
N SER A 113 4.24 2.81 -7.36
CA SER A 113 2.84 3.19 -7.47
C SER A 113 2.69 4.28 -8.51
N ILE A 114 1.63 4.18 -9.31
CA ILE A 114 1.20 5.25 -10.20
C ILE A 114 -0.16 5.71 -9.72
N VAL A 115 -0.23 6.97 -9.31
CA VAL A 115 -1.44 7.55 -8.72
C VAL A 115 -1.90 8.73 -9.57
N ARG A 116 -3.17 8.75 -9.92
CA ARG A 116 -3.79 9.88 -10.59
C ARG A 116 -4.74 10.59 -9.63
N THR A 117 -4.68 11.91 -9.67
CA THR A 117 -5.55 12.77 -8.86
C THR A 117 -6.40 13.68 -9.76
N GLU A 118 -7.55 14.05 -9.27
CA GLU A 118 -8.45 15.01 -9.92
C GLU A 118 -9.21 15.77 -8.85
N ASN A 119 -9.22 17.09 -8.95
CA ASN A 119 -9.92 17.98 -8.01
C ASN A 119 -9.61 17.71 -6.52
N GLY A 120 -8.35 17.45 -6.19
CA GLY A 120 -7.91 17.19 -4.81
C GLY A 120 -8.30 15.83 -4.26
N LYS A 121 -8.65 14.88 -5.12
CA LYS A 121 -9.00 13.50 -4.76
C LYS A 121 -8.25 12.51 -5.64
N ILE A 122 -8.02 11.32 -5.12
CA ILE A 122 -7.41 10.23 -5.87
C ILE A 122 -8.48 9.52 -6.68
N THR A 123 -8.25 9.38 -8.00
CA THR A 123 -9.14 8.69 -8.92
C THR A 123 -8.61 7.33 -9.34
N ASP A 124 -7.31 7.18 -9.41
CA ASP A 124 -6.66 5.90 -9.77
C ASP A 124 -5.42 5.69 -8.92
N TRP A 125 -5.23 4.47 -8.48
CA TRP A 125 -4.02 4.03 -7.79
C TRP A 125 -3.63 2.65 -8.29
N ALA A 126 -2.48 2.53 -8.92
CA ALA A 126 -1.95 1.26 -9.39
C ALA A 126 -0.66 0.92 -8.64
N GLU A 127 -0.62 -0.28 -8.06
CA GLU A 127 0.55 -0.83 -7.38
C GLU A 127 1.23 -1.87 -8.26
N TYR A 128 2.54 -1.75 -8.38
CA TYR A 128 3.38 -2.69 -9.14
C TYR A 128 4.50 -3.21 -8.25
N TYR A 129 4.50 -4.49 -7.99
CA TYR A 129 5.55 -5.19 -7.25
C TYR A 129 5.50 -6.68 -7.59
N ASP A 130 6.56 -7.40 -7.29
CA ASP A 130 6.59 -8.84 -7.48
C ASP A 130 5.98 -9.57 -6.27
N GLY A 131 4.72 -9.94 -6.38
CA GLY A 131 4.00 -10.69 -5.35
C GLY A 131 4.58 -12.09 -5.08
N LEU A 132 5.31 -12.67 -6.03
CA LEU A 132 6.01 -13.94 -5.82
C LEU A 132 7.27 -13.77 -4.98
N THR A 133 7.92 -12.60 -5.02
CA THR A 133 9.10 -12.32 -4.20
C THR A 133 8.79 -12.44 -2.72
N ALA A 134 7.63 -11.95 -2.27
CA ALA A 134 7.18 -12.13 -0.90
C ALA A 134 7.12 -13.61 -0.50
N ARG A 135 6.49 -14.43 -1.33
CA ARG A 135 6.40 -15.88 -1.10
C ARG A 135 7.76 -16.59 -1.22
N ARG A 136 8.58 -16.20 -2.18
CA ARG A 136 9.92 -16.77 -2.33
C ARG A 136 10.81 -16.44 -1.14
N THR A 137 10.75 -15.22 -0.63
CA THR A 137 11.52 -14.82 0.55
C THR A 137 11.07 -15.60 1.77
N ALA A 138 9.78 -15.80 1.95
CA ALA A 138 9.20 -16.62 3.00
C ALA A 138 9.70 -18.07 2.91
N LEU A 139 9.61 -18.67 1.72
CA LEU A 139 10.09 -20.03 1.48
C LEU A 139 11.61 -20.16 1.66
N ALA A 140 12.37 -19.19 1.18
CA ALA A 140 13.82 -19.18 1.34
C ALA A 140 14.23 -19.13 2.82
N SER A 141 13.58 -18.26 3.62
CA SER A 141 13.81 -18.20 5.07
C SER A 141 13.47 -19.52 5.75
N TYR A 142 12.35 -20.14 5.37
CA TYR A 142 11.94 -21.46 5.86
C TYR A 142 12.98 -22.54 5.57
N PHE A 143 13.49 -22.61 4.34
CA PHE A 143 14.50 -23.60 3.95
C PHE A 143 15.88 -23.30 4.57
N THR A 144 16.25 -22.06 4.77
CA THR A 144 17.51 -21.70 5.42
C THR A 144 17.54 -22.17 6.87
N GLU A 145 16.45 -22.01 7.61
CA GLU A 145 16.34 -22.53 8.97
C GLU A 145 16.37 -24.07 9.03
N TRP A 146 15.88 -24.74 7.99
CA TRP A 146 15.95 -26.20 7.89
C TRP A 146 17.36 -26.70 7.60
N ILE A 147 18.19 -25.93 6.91
CA ILE A 147 19.56 -26.29 6.54
C ILE A 147 20.53 -26.08 7.69
N GLU A 148 20.24 -25.18 8.61
CA GLU A 148 21.05 -24.92 9.81
C GLU A 148 20.77 -25.91 10.96
N LEU A 149 19.84 -26.80 10.80
CA LEU A 149 19.56 -27.91 11.71
C LEU A 149 20.35 -29.16 11.33
#